data_a74a08155c65b4001135d622ccdc15a5
#
_entry.id   a74a08155c65b4001135d622ccdc15a5
#
_cell.length_a   1.000
_cell.length_b   1.000
_cell.length_c   1.000
_cell.angle_alpha   90.00
_cell.angle_beta   90.00
_cell.angle_gamma   90.00
#
_symmetry.space_group_name_H-M   'P 1'
#
loop_
_entity.id
_entity.type
_entity.pdbx_description
1 polymer ?
#
loop_
_entity_poly.entity_id
_entity_poly.type
_entity_poly.pdbx_seq_one_letter_code
_entity_poly.pdbx_strand_id
1 'polypeptide(L)'
;MAHLWRGVIREYAERLPMLEGAPVVTLQEGGTPLIPCEGLSELTGANVFVKFEGLNPTASFKDRGMTTAMSMAKKRGAKAVICASTGNTSASAAAYATKAGMTCAVLVPDGKISMGKLSQAVAHGATLIQVEGNFDDCLTLARKLS
;
A
#
# COMPACT_ATOMS: atom_id res chain seq x y z
N MET A 1 11.39 -19.10 -21.86
CA MET A 1 10.17 -18.27 -21.70
C MET A 1 10.50 -17.13 -20.75
N ALA A 2 10.01 -15.91 -21.01
CA ALA A 2 10.22 -14.79 -20.08
C ALA A 2 9.47 -15.07 -18.76
N HIS A 3 10.09 -14.73 -17.63
CA HIS A 3 9.45 -14.81 -16.32
C HIS A 3 8.33 -13.76 -16.23
N LEU A 4 7.10 -14.20 -16.00
CA LEU A 4 5.97 -13.30 -15.75
C LEU A 4 5.91 -12.98 -14.26
N TRP A 5 6.06 -11.71 -13.91
CA TRP A 5 5.93 -11.26 -12.52
C TRP A 5 4.51 -11.48 -11.99
N ARG A 6 4.38 -12.05 -10.78
CA ARG A 6 3.09 -12.48 -10.19
C ARG A 6 2.72 -11.73 -8.90
N GLY A 7 3.46 -10.69 -8.55
CA GLY A 7 3.30 -9.94 -7.32
C GLY A 7 4.18 -10.46 -6.18
N VAL A 8 4.43 -9.59 -5.18
CA VAL A 8 5.41 -9.82 -4.11
C VAL A 8 5.21 -11.14 -3.38
N ILE A 9 3.97 -11.45 -2.97
CA ILE A 9 3.72 -12.67 -2.16
C ILE A 9 4.08 -13.94 -2.91
N ARG A 10 3.73 -14.02 -4.21
CA ARG A 10 3.99 -15.23 -5.00
C ARG A 10 5.45 -15.38 -5.37
N GLU A 11 6.15 -14.26 -5.61
CA GLU A 11 7.57 -14.27 -5.98
C GLU A 11 8.48 -14.58 -4.78
N TYR A 12 8.04 -14.22 -3.56
CA TYR A 12 8.83 -14.38 -2.34
C TYR A 12 8.13 -15.27 -1.30
N ALA A 13 7.30 -16.21 -1.73
CA ALA A 13 6.50 -17.07 -0.85
C ALA A 13 7.35 -17.77 0.22
N GLU A 14 8.52 -18.29 -0.14
CA GLU A 14 9.45 -18.96 0.78
C GLU A 14 9.97 -18.05 1.89
N ARG A 15 9.97 -16.72 1.67
CA ARG A 15 10.42 -15.71 2.63
C ARG A 15 9.28 -15.13 3.46
N LEU A 16 8.05 -15.56 3.21
CA LEU A 16 6.84 -15.07 3.85
C LEU A 16 6.01 -16.19 4.49
N PRO A 17 6.62 -17.01 5.38
CA PRO A 17 5.95 -18.19 5.94
C PRO A 17 4.66 -17.85 6.71
N MET A 18 4.52 -16.62 7.23
CA MET A 18 3.31 -16.17 7.90
C MET A 18 2.08 -16.12 6.96
N LEU A 19 2.31 -16.10 5.66
CA LEU A 19 1.25 -16.06 4.63
C LEU A 19 0.92 -17.46 4.08
N GLU A 20 1.53 -18.52 4.58
CA GLU A 20 1.19 -19.87 4.15
C GLU A 20 -0.30 -20.15 4.34
N GLY A 21 -0.95 -20.65 3.30
CA GLY A 21 -2.39 -20.88 3.27
C GLY A 21 -3.27 -19.61 3.29
N ALA A 22 -2.68 -18.41 3.23
CA ALA A 22 -3.45 -17.17 3.14
C ALA A 22 -3.99 -16.94 1.72
N PRO A 23 -5.20 -16.37 1.59
CA PRO A 23 -5.66 -15.85 0.30
C PRO A 23 -4.72 -14.74 -0.18
N VAL A 24 -4.20 -14.86 -1.40
CA VAL A 24 -3.29 -13.86 -1.96
C VAL A 24 -4.06 -12.68 -2.52
N VAL A 25 -3.97 -11.54 -1.86
CA VAL A 25 -4.52 -10.26 -2.32
C VAL A 25 -3.41 -9.50 -3.02
N THR A 26 -3.40 -9.46 -4.34
CA THR A 26 -2.34 -8.80 -5.13
C THR A 26 -2.92 -8.01 -6.31
N LEU A 27 -2.29 -6.90 -6.64
CA LEU A 27 -2.44 -6.11 -7.84
C LEU A 27 -1.19 -6.20 -8.73
N GLN A 28 -0.35 -7.23 -8.50
CA GLN A 28 0.93 -7.50 -9.18
C GLN A 28 2.01 -6.44 -8.90
N GLU A 29 1.98 -5.86 -7.71
CA GLU A 29 2.97 -4.92 -7.20
C GLU A 29 4.39 -5.52 -7.14
N GLY A 30 5.39 -4.66 -7.17
CA GLY A 30 6.77 -4.99 -6.82
C GLY A 30 7.71 -5.31 -7.98
N GLY A 31 7.20 -5.63 -9.18
CA GLY A 31 8.00 -5.84 -10.39
C GLY A 31 8.46 -4.52 -11.04
N THR A 32 8.76 -3.52 -10.25
CA THR A 32 9.15 -2.18 -10.73
C THR A 32 10.53 -2.20 -11.40
N PRO A 33 10.79 -1.33 -12.40
CA PRO A 33 12.07 -1.27 -13.08
C PRO A 33 13.23 -0.92 -12.16
N LEU A 34 14.40 -1.47 -12.45
CA LEU A 34 15.68 -1.07 -11.91
C LEU A 34 16.44 -0.34 -13.02
N ILE A 35 16.56 0.99 -12.92
CA ILE A 35 17.03 1.87 -13.98
C ILE A 35 18.45 2.34 -13.67
N PRO A 36 19.44 2.18 -14.56
CA PRO A 36 20.76 2.80 -14.39
C PRO A 36 20.63 4.32 -14.29
N CYS A 37 21.36 4.94 -13.36
CA CYS A 37 21.37 6.37 -13.17
C CYS A 37 22.79 6.93 -13.45
N GLU A 38 23.06 7.27 -14.72
CA GLU A 38 24.40 7.68 -15.17
C GLU A 38 24.88 8.93 -14.43
N GLY A 39 24.07 9.98 -14.35
CA GLY A 39 24.46 11.21 -13.68
C GLY A 39 24.82 11.05 -12.19
N LEU A 40 24.09 10.19 -11.45
CA LEU A 40 24.47 9.89 -10.07
C LEU A 40 25.70 8.98 -10.00
N SER A 41 25.88 8.09 -10.95
CA SER A 41 27.07 7.24 -11.03
C SER A 41 28.34 8.06 -11.28
N GLU A 42 28.29 9.01 -12.19
CA GLU A 42 29.40 9.96 -12.44
C GLU A 42 29.69 10.83 -11.21
N LEU A 43 28.67 11.37 -10.56
CA LEU A 43 28.80 12.22 -9.38
C LEU A 43 29.43 11.50 -8.18
N THR A 44 29.10 10.23 -7.98
CA THR A 44 29.50 9.46 -6.80
C THR A 44 30.68 8.52 -7.02
N GLY A 45 31.05 8.25 -8.27
CA GLY A 45 32.05 7.23 -8.63
C GLY A 45 31.57 5.79 -8.40
N ALA A 46 30.29 5.55 -8.17
CA ALA A 46 29.69 4.24 -7.94
C ALA A 46 28.69 3.87 -9.03
N ASN A 47 28.39 2.58 -9.21
CA ASN A 47 27.33 2.14 -10.09
C ASN A 47 25.98 2.34 -9.39
N VAL A 48 25.24 3.39 -9.75
CA VAL A 48 23.97 3.76 -9.12
C VAL A 48 22.79 3.31 -9.99
N PHE A 49 21.81 2.67 -9.35
CA PHE A 49 20.55 2.28 -9.97
C PHE A 49 19.38 2.81 -9.15
N VAL A 50 18.29 3.19 -9.83
CA VAL A 50 17.06 3.67 -9.23
C VAL A 50 15.98 2.60 -9.35
N LYS A 51 15.46 2.14 -8.23
CA LYS A 51 14.26 1.29 -8.20
C LYS A 51 13.02 2.17 -8.29
N PHE A 52 12.35 2.17 -9.44
CA PHE A 52 11.27 3.12 -9.71
C PHE A 52 9.93 2.66 -9.14
N GLU A 53 9.70 2.91 -7.86
CA GLU A 53 8.51 2.52 -7.13
C GLU A 53 7.22 3.26 -7.56
N GLY A 54 7.34 4.33 -8.33
CA GLY A 54 6.19 5.04 -8.94
C GLY A 54 5.40 4.20 -9.95
N LEU A 55 5.95 3.07 -10.41
CA LEU A 55 5.24 2.13 -11.30
C LEU A 55 4.51 1.00 -10.56
N ASN A 56 4.43 1.03 -9.24
CA ASN A 56 3.49 0.19 -8.52
C ASN A 56 2.03 0.60 -8.80
N PRO A 57 1.05 -0.28 -8.60
CA PRO A 57 -0.38 -0.05 -8.90
C PRO A 57 -0.97 1.26 -8.33
N THR A 58 -0.58 1.67 -7.12
CA THR A 58 -1.00 2.96 -6.54
C THR A 58 0.10 4.01 -6.57
N ALA A 59 1.08 3.85 -7.47
CA ALA A 59 2.21 4.73 -7.70
C ALA A 59 3.09 4.96 -6.44
N SER A 60 3.23 3.95 -5.59
CA SER A 60 4.13 4.03 -4.43
C SER A 60 4.60 2.66 -3.93
N PHE A 61 5.71 2.66 -3.18
CA PHE A 61 6.26 1.47 -2.52
C PHE A 61 5.33 0.88 -1.45
N LYS A 62 4.30 1.60 -1.01
CA LYS A 62 3.34 1.13 0.00
C LYS A 62 2.62 -0.15 -0.43
N ASP A 63 2.47 -0.37 -1.71
CA ASP A 63 1.82 -1.54 -2.28
C ASP A 63 2.51 -2.84 -1.87
N ARG A 64 3.85 -2.84 -1.71
CA ARG A 64 4.62 -4.00 -1.28
C ARG A 64 4.22 -4.52 0.10
N GLY A 65 4.03 -3.61 1.07
CA GLY A 65 3.56 -3.99 2.40
C GLY A 65 2.05 -4.22 2.44
N MET A 66 1.31 -3.50 1.61
CA MET A 66 -0.15 -3.57 1.63
C MET A 66 -0.69 -4.90 1.11
N THR A 67 -0.05 -5.50 0.11
CA THR A 67 -0.40 -6.85 -0.36
C THR A 67 -0.35 -7.88 0.79
N THR A 68 0.70 -7.83 1.62
CA THR A 68 0.85 -8.74 2.77
C THR A 68 -0.15 -8.42 3.87
N ALA A 69 -0.33 -7.14 4.21
CA ALA A 69 -1.27 -6.71 5.25
C ALA A 69 -2.72 -7.14 4.93
N MET A 70 -3.18 -6.91 3.69
CA MET A 70 -4.54 -7.27 3.28
C MET A 70 -4.74 -8.78 3.12
N SER A 71 -3.72 -9.51 2.68
CA SER A 71 -3.75 -10.97 2.66
C SER A 71 -3.89 -11.55 4.06
N MET A 72 -3.16 -11.01 5.04
CA MET A 72 -3.28 -11.40 6.45
C MET A 72 -4.64 -11.01 7.05
N ALA A 73 -5.13 -9.81 6.78
CA ALA A 73 -6.46 -9.39 7.23
C ALA A 73 -7.55 -10.34 6.69
N LYS A 74 -7.47 -10.69 5.42
CA LYS A 74 -8.40 -11.64 4.80
C LYS A 74 -8.29 -13.04 5.39
N LYS A 75 -7.07 -13.53 5.66
CA LYS A 75 -6.83 -14.80 6.36
C LYS A 75 -7.50 -14.84 7.73
N ARG A 76 -7.50 -13.71 8.45
CA ARG A 76 -8.15 -13.55 9.77
C ARG A 76 -9.66 -13.32 9.69
N GLY A 77 -10.26 -13.28 8.50
CA GLY A 77 -11.68 -13.10 8.32
C GLY A 77 -12.16 -11.65 8.46
N ALA A 78 -11.27 -10.67 8.40
CA ALA A 78 -11.62 -9.25 8.48
C ALA A 78 -12.62 -8.89 7.37
N LYS A 79 -13.64 -8.11 7.71
CA LYS A 79 -14.64 -7.57 6.78
C LYS A 79 -14.36 -6.12 6.41
N ALA A 80 -13.63 -5.44 7.27
CA ALA A 80 -13.24 -4.05 7.09
C ALA A 80 -11.81 -3.84 7.58
N VAL A 81 -11.17 -2.81 7.05
CA VAL A 81 -9.86 -2.31 7.47
C VAL A 81 -9.95 -0.81 7.72
N ILE A 82 -9.13 -0.34 8.64
CA ILE A 82 -9.07 1.08 8.99
C ILE A 82 -7.63 1.56 8.92
N CYS A 83 -7.40 2.76 8.42
CA CYS A 83 -6.08 3.40 8.48
C CYS A 83 -6.20 4.90 8.73
N ALA A 84 -5.24 5.45 9.47
CA ALA A 84 -5.04 6.89 9.63
C ALA A 84 -3.93 7.35 8.67
N SER A 85 -4.30 7.96 7.55
CA SER A 85 -3.32 8.45 6.56
C SER A 85 -3.99 9.36 5.54
N THR A 86 -3.33 10.47 5.18
CA THR A 86 -3.72 11.36 4.09
C THR A 86 -2.90 11.15 2.81
N GLY A 87 -2.06 10.09 2.76
CA GLY A 87 -1.07 9.92 1.70
C GLY A 87 -1.08 8.55 1.03
N ASN A 88 0.10 8.08 0.63
CA ASN A 88 0.27 6.83 -0.11
C ASN A 88 -0.30 5.60 0.62
N THR A 89 -0.30 5.60 1.95
CA THR A 89 -0.83 4.48 2.72
C THR A 89 -2.34 4.34 2.55
N SER A 90 -3.09 5.44 2.59
CA SER A 90 -4.54 5.42 2.38
C SER A 90 -4.92 5.02 0.96
N ALA A 91 -4.21 5.52 -0.05
CA ALA A 91 -4.43 5.13 -1.44
C ALA A 91 -4.20 3.63 -1.65
N SER A 92 -3.10 3.11 -1.13
CA SER A 92 -2.78 1.68 -1.21
C SER A 92 -3.76 0.83 -0.41
N ALA A 93 -4.10 1.22 0.83
CA ALA A 93 -5.07 0.50 1.66
C ALA A 93 -6.43 0.36 0.97
N ALA A 94 -6.93 1.45 0.39
CA ALA A 94 -8.20 1.45 -0.33
C ALA A 94 -8.19 0.49 -1.53
N ALA A 95 -7.14 0.56 -2.37
CA ALA A 95 -7.01 -0.29 -3.56
C ALA A 95 -6.96 -1.79 -3.20
N TYR A 96 -6.16 -2.16 -2.21
CA TYR A 96 -5.99 -3.56 -1.81
C TYR A 96 -7.16 -4.09 -0.98
N ALA A 97 -7.83 -3.25 -0.17
CA ALA A 97 -9.06 -3.62 0.50
C ALA A 97 -10.18 -3.92 -0.50
N THR A 98 -10.38 -3.07 -1.50
CA THR A 98 -11.33 -3.29 -2.60
C THR A 98 -11.01 -4.59 -3.35
N LYS A 99 -9.73 -4.83 -3.67
CA LYS A 99 -9.29 -6.10 -4.26
C LYS A 99 -9.60 -7.32 -3.39
N ALA A 100 -9.55 -7.15 -2.08
CA ALA A 100 -9.87 -8.21 -1.12
C ALA A 100 -11.38 -8.40 -0.87
N GLY A 101 -12.23 -7.49 -1.34
CA GLY A 101 -13.66 -7.46 -1.03
C GLY A 101 -13.94 -7.00 0.41
N MET A 102 -13.08 -6.15 0.96
CA MET A 102 -13.22 -5.57 2.30
C MET A 102 -13.58 -4.09 2.22
N THR A 103 -14.33 -3.59 3.19
CA THR A 103 -14.54 -2.15 3.36
C THR A 103 -13.27 -1.49 3.87
N CYS A 104 -12.92 -0.32 3.32
CA CYS A 104 -11.81 0.49 3.78
C CYS A 104 -12.32 1.81 4.37
N ALA A 105 -11.98 2.08 5.65
CA ALA A 105 -12.18 3.37 6.30
C ALA A 105 -10.85 4.09 6.43
N VAL A 106 -10.81 5.36 6.03
CA VAL A 106 -9.63 6.22 6.11
C VAL A 106 -9.95 7.37 7.05
N LEU A 107 -9.22 7.45 8.16
CA LEU A 107 -9.30 8.54 9.12
C LEU A 107 -8.36 9.67 8.70
N VAL A 108 -8.89 10.87 8.65
CA VAL A 108 -8.14 12.09 8.28
C VAL A 108 -8.44 13.20 9.26
N PRO A 109 -7.46 14.05 9.63
CA PRO A 109 -7.71 15.23 10.42
C PRO A 109 -8.63 16.20 9.69
N ASP A 110 -9.56 16.81 10.39
CA ASP A 110 -10.42 17.84 9.82
C ASP A 110 -9.61 19.02 9.28
N GLY A 111 -10.03 19.57 8.13
CA GLY A 111 -9.40 20.73 7.50
C GLY A 111 -8.00 20.52 6.90
N LYS A 112 -7.38 19.32 7.00
CA LYS A 112 -6.03 19.02 6.49
C LYS A 112 -6.05 17.98 5.37
N ILE A 113 -6.89 18.16 4.38
CA ILE A 113 -7.05 17.19 3.30
C ILE A 113 -6.17 17.59 2.11
N SER A 114 -5.10 16.82 1.85
CA SER A 114 -4.41 16.86 0.57
C SER A 114 -5.19 16.04 -0.47
N MET A 115 -5.84 16.71 -1.42
CA MET A 115 -6.73 16.06 -2.39
C MET A 115 -6.04 15.03 -3.29
N GLY A 116 -4.74 15.17 -3.57
CA GLY A 116 -4.06 14.33 -4.56
C GLY A 116 -4.08 12.83 -4.25
N LYS A 117 -3.66 12.42 -3.04
CA LYS A 117 -3.67 11.00 -2.65
C LYS A 117 -5.00 10.54 -2.05
N LEU A 118 -5.73 11.46 -1.46
CA LEU A 118 -7.03 11.16 -0.91
C LEU A 118 -8.06 10.89 -2.01
N SER A 119 -7.97 11.58 -3.15
CA SER A 119 -8.81 11.28 -4.31
C SER A 119 -8.61 9.86 -4.84
N GLN A 120 -7.38 9.32 -4.78
CA GLN A 120 -7.15 7.91 -5.11
C GLN A 120 -7.86 6.96 -4.14
N ALA A 121 -7.81 7.23 -2.83
CA ALA A 121 -8.52 6.41 -1.84
C ALA A 121 -10.03 6.40 -2.07
N VAL A 122 -10.62 7.57 -2.36
CA VAL A 122 -12.04 7.70 -2.70
C VAL A 122 -12.38 6.99 -4.01
N ALA A 123 -11.56 7.14 -5.04
CA ALA A 123 -11.75 6.45 -6.33
C ALA A 123 -11.72 4.92 -6.19
N HIS A 124 -10.97 4.40 -5.21
CA HIS A 124 -10.95 2.98 -4.86
C HIS A 124 -12.06 2.59 -3.87
N GLY A 125 -13.03 3.46 -3.58
CA GLY A 125 -14.19 3.15 -2.77
C GLY A 125 -13.98 3.21 -1.25
N ALA A 126 -12.93 3.87 -0.76
CA ALA A 126 -12.74 4.06 0.68
C ALA A 126 -13.75 5.08 1.23
N THR A 127 -14.22 4.82 2.45
CA THR A 127 -15.01 5.77 3.24
C THR A 127 -14.07 6.68 4.00
N LEU A 128 -14.19 7.99 3.79
CA LEU A 128 -13.43 8.99 4.54
C LEU A 128 -14.16 9.35 5.83
N ILE A 129 -13.45 9.34 6.94
CA ILE A 129 -13.94 9.77 8.25
C ILE A 129 -13.06 10.93 8.72
N GLN A 130 -13.64 12.11 8.80
CA GLN A 130 -12.97 13.29 9.35
C GLN A 130 -13.01 13.22 10.88
N VAL A 131 -11.87 13.45 11.49
CA VAL A 131 -11.67 13.42 12.94
C VAL A 131 -11.28 14.81 13.40
N GLU A 132 -12.02 15.37 14.36
CA GLU A 132 -11.63 16.61 15.04
C GLU A 132 -10.33 16.36 15.79
N GLY A 133 -9.26 17.06 15.42
CA GLY A 133 -7.94 16.88 16.00
C GLY A 133 -6.82 16.83 14.96
N ASN A 134 -5.72 16.22 15.36
CA ASN A 134 -4.53 16.07 14.53
C ASN A 134 -4.35 14.62 14.04
N PHE A 135 -3.21 14.35 13.39
CA PHE A 135 -2.90 13.01 12.88
C PHE A 135 -2.77 11.95 14.00
N ASP A 136 -2.23 12.31 15.16
CA ASP A 136 -2.06 11.38 16.27
C ASP A 136 -3.41 10.99 16.89
N ASP A 137 -4.39 11.90 16.86
CA ASP A 137 -5.76 11.62 17.28
C ASP A 137 -6.42 10.61 16.33
N CYS A 138 -6.24 10.78 15.01
CA CYS A 138 -6.68 9.81 14.01
C CYS A 138 -6.07 8.43 14.26
N LEU A 139 -4.76 8.37 14.50
CA LEU A 139 -4.04 7.11 14.75
C LEU A 139 -4.52 6.44 16.03
N THR A 140 -4.73 7.23 17.10
CA THR A 140 -5.25 6.75 18.37
C THR A 140 -6.67 6.18 18.20
N LEU A 141 -7.53 6.87 17.47
CA LEU A 141 -8.87 6.39 17.16
C LEU A 141 -8.84 5.10 16.31
N ALA A 142 -7.98 5.05 15.28
CA ALA A 142 -7.83 3.85 14.47
C ALA A 142 -7.45 2.63 15.33
N ARG A 143 -6.52 2.78 16.27
CA ARG A 143 -6.11 1.71 17.20
C ARG A 143 -7.21 1.29 18.18
N LYS A 144 -8.12 2.19 18.56
CA LYS A 144 -9.25 1.86 19.44
C LYS A 144 -10.37 1.11 18.72
N LEU A 145 -10.44 1.27 17.39
CA LEU A 145 -11.47 0.65 16.55
C LEU A 145 -11.02 -0.67 15.90
N SER A 146 -9.74 -1.04 16.02
CA SER A 146 -9.13 -2.23 15.37
C SER A 146 -9.14 -3.51 16.25
#